data_b64e482e297a52d4e60decbfa549b4eb
#
_entry.id   b64e482e297a52d4e60decbfa549b4eb
#
_cell.length_a   1.000
_cell.length_b   1.000
_cell.length_c   1.000
_cell.angle_alpha   90.00
_cell.angle_beta   90.00
_cell.angle_gamma   90.00
#
_symmetry.space_group_name_H-M   'P 1'
#
loop_
_entity.id
_entity.type
_entity.pdbx_description
1 polymer ?
#
loop_
_entity_poly.entity_id
_entity_poly.type
_entity_poly.pdbx_seq_one_letter_code
_entity_poly.pdbx_strand_id
1 'polypeptide(L)'
;MKQKFKYSMPSYAVAVLLGTTLGLGVSYTQAKSPANPNKVLRYAFPVAETGFDPVAVQDLYSAHILYSVFETLYTYDYLASPAKLVPNTAVALPEVSTDGLTYTIRIKKGIYFTPDPVFKGKARELTSADYAYSFKRLLDPNLHSPNSWLFEGRISGMDSAIQQAAKNGKFNYDQPIAGLQTPDRYTLVIRLKEPNYNFPMLLAHQPTGAVAREVIEHYRDKAGYAMGHPVGTGPYVLAQWTPGSRIILKANPDYRGYTWNFKATHPEDQKIVKQMQGKKMPQIGVVDIQVIEESQSGWLSFQKDGLDIFTLDGELPAQALKDGQLKSELAKKGIQLSRIADPSIDYLYWNIQNPVVGGVSKEKIALRRAMAMAISKEKFISILAKGNAKKLESPIPYGVAGHDPNYKSSIPYSVKAANLLLDRYNYKVGKDGWRMLPNGKPLVIEFMPSSSSARSMQMAELLKKELANIKVNMVSKPVPFAEGLKAEKQCKTMFKASAWIADYPDADNFVQLFYGNNIHATNHTCFKLPEYDRLYEQSLKLADGPERNLLYRKMSRLLEFYAPVQFMSTRYRTVVAQPRVIGYKKHPILPAEWMYIDIQQNKP
;
A
#
# COMPACT_ATOMS: atom_id res chain seq x y z
N MET A 1 -31.74 27.75 82.69
CA MET A 1 -30.89 28.75 83.40
C MET A 1 -29.68 29.03 82.54
N LYS A 2 -29.51 30.25 82.10
CA LYS A 2 -28.46 30.77 81.26
C LYS A 2 -27.20 31.01 82.07
N GLN A 3 -26.02 30.66 81.56
CA GLN A 3 -24.81 31.37 81.92
C GLN A 3 -23.86 31.45 80.72
N LYS A 4 -23.59 32.67 80.28
CA LYS A 4 -22.58 33.09 79.31
C LYS A 4 -21.25 33.25 80.04
N PHE A 5 -20.17 32.69 79.44
CA PHE A 5 -18.81 33.08 79.76
C PHE A 5 -18.17 33.73 78.53
N LYS A 6 -17.75 34.98 78.71
CA LYS A 6 -16.83 35.69 77.77
C LYS A 6 -15.41 35.42 78.20
N TYR A 7 -14.56 35.03 77.24
CA TYR A 7 -13.10 35.17 77.36
C TYR A 7 -12.55 35.98 76.21
N SER A 8 -11.82 37.03 76.55
CA SER A 8 -11.05 37.88 75.65
C SER A 8 -9.65 37.27 75.46
N MET A 9 -9.16 37.23 74.23
CA MET A 9 -7.78 36.92 73.94
C MET A 9 -7.07 38.10 73.27
N PRO A 10 -5.82 38.32 73.56
CA PRO A 10 -5.05 39.44 73.01
C PRO A 10 -4.51 39.11 71.58
N SER A 11 -4.53 40.15 70.76
CA SER A 11 -4.01 40.10 69.36
C SER A 11 -2.52 40.08 69.36
N TYR A 12 -1.90 39.01 68.80
CA TYR A 12 -0.52 39.00 68.30
C TYR A 12 -0.53 39.15 66.79
N ALA A 13 0.06 40.27 66.31
CA ALA A 13 0.28 40.48 64.89
C ALA A 13 1.47 39.64 64.46
N VAL A 14 1.23 38.62 63.61
CA VAL A 14 2.29 37.90 62.90
C VAL A 14 2.37 38.46 61.50
N ALA A 15 3.48 39.12 61.21
CA ALA A 15 3.82 39.57 59.84
C ALA A 15 4.20 38.35 59.00
N VAL A 16 3.35 37.94 58.07
CA VAL A 16 3.68 36.93 57.05
C VAL A 16 4.31 37.64 55.86
N LEU A 17 5.57 37.46 55.66
CA LEU A 17 6.25 37.80 54.42
C LEU A 17 5.78 36.83 53.32
N LEU A 18 4.92 37.28 52.42
CA LEU A 18 4.59 36.60 51.17
C LEU A 18 5.76 36.76 50.19
N GLY A 19 6.61 35.77 50.12
CA GLY A 19 7.54 35.60 49.02
C GLY A 19 6.80 35.20 47.77
N THR A 20 6.53 36.10 46.83
CA THR A 20 6.02 35.81 45.48
C THR A 20 7.14 35.20 44.65
N THR A 21 7.25 33.88 44.63
CA THR A 21 7.95 33.16 43.56
C THR A 21 7.14 33.30 42.30
N LEU A 22 7.55 34.20 41.40
CA LEU A 22 7.10 34.21 39.99
C LEU A 22 7.64 32.95 39.33
N GLY A 23 6.88 31.86 39.38
CA GLY A 23 7.04 30.73 38.50
C GLY A 23 6.70 31.18 37.09
N LEU A 24 7.71 31.45 36.28
CA LEU A 24 7.54 31.53 34.82
C LEU A 24 7.08 30.16 34.32
N GLY A 25 5.80 29.90 34.41
CA GLY A 25 5.14 28.80 33.71
C GLY A 25 5.23 29.11 32.23
N VAL A 26 6.16 28.48 31.52
CA VAL A 26 6.14 28.43 30.07
C VAL A 26 4.87 27.67 29.69
N SER A 27 3.79 28.38 29.47
CA SER A 27 2.58 27.82 28.87
C SER A 27 2.95 27.46 27.43
N TYR A 28 3.23 26.18 27.18
CA TYR A 28 3.24 25.65 25.82
C TYR A 28 1.80 25.77 25.30
N THR A 29 1.54 26.79 24.51
CA THR A 29 0.31 26.85 23.71
C THR A 29 0.39 25.73 22.69
N GLN A 30 -0.24 24.60 23.01
CA GLN A 30 -0.44 23.51 22.08
C GLN A 30 -1.27 24.04 20.90
N ALA A 31 -0.74 23.92 19.69
CA ALA A 31 -1.45 24.38 18.51
C ALA A 31 -2.76 23.61 18.40
N LYS A 32 -3.89 24.34 18.34
CA LYS A 32 -5.20 23.72 18.13
C LYS A 32 -5.34 23.30 16.67
N SER A 33 -5.93 22.14 16.44
CA SER A 33 -6.28 21.65 15.11
C SER A 33 -7.09 22.69 14.33
N PRO A 34 -6.77 22.96 13.07
CA PRO A 34 -7.53 23.90 12.23
C PRO A 34 -8.85 23.32 11.72
N ALA A 35 -9.17 22.07 12.04
CA ALA A 35 -10.36 21.38 11.56
C ALA A 35 -11.66 22.01 12.08
N ASN A 36 -12.65 22.15 11.21
CA ASN A 36 -13.98 22.61 11.58
C ASN A 36 -14.87 21.40 11.95
N PRO A 37 -15.34 21.29 13.21
CA PRO A 37 -16.14 20.15 13.68
C PRO A 37 -17.47 19.97 12.92
N ASN A 38 -17.98 21.02 12.26
CA ASN A 38 -19.20 20.96 11.47
C ASN A 38 -18.96 20.47 10.02
N LYS A 39 -17.72 20.32 9.59
CA LYS A 39 -17.40 19.75 8.30
C LYS A 39 -17.34 18.22 8.41
N VAL A 40 -18.34 17.56 7.88
CA VAL A 40 -18.51 16.10 7.89
C VAL A 40 -18.28 15.56 6.49
N LEU A 41 -17.34 14.63 6.33
CA LEU A 41 -17.15 13.85 5.11
C LEU A 41 -17.80 12.47 5.29
N ARG A 42 -18.68 12.10 4.38
CA ARG A 42 -19.37 10.80 4.36
C ARG A 42 -18.70 9.90 3.33
N TYR A 43 -18.23 8.76 3.78
CA TYR A 43 -17.45 7.80 3.00
C TYR A 43 -18.02 6.39 3.14
N ALA A 44 -17.71 5.49 2.20
CA ALA A 44 -18.09 4.08 2.30
C ALA A 44 -16.89 3.17 2.11
N PHE A 45 -16.83 2.11 2.93
CA PHE A 45 -15.97 0.95 2.69
C PHE A 45 -16.80 -0.19 2.09
N PRO A 46 -16.33 -0.85 1.02
CA PRO A 46 -17.04 -1.99 0.41
C PRO A 46 -16.78 -3.32 1.15
N VAL A 47 -15.90 -3.33 2.15
CA VAL A 47 -15.55 -4.49 2.95
C VAL A 47 -15.30 -4.02 4.39
N ALA A 48 -15.65 -4.87 5.35
CA ALA A 48 -15.39 -4.61 6.76
C ALA A 48 -13.87 -4.55 7.05
N GLU A 49 -13.51 -3.69 7.97
CA GLU A 49 -12.18 -3.57 8.56
C GLU A 49 -11.86 -4.72 9.52
N THR A 50 -10.57 -4.96 9.79
CA THR A 50 -10.13 -6.03 10.70
C THR A 50 -9.69 -5.53 12.08
N GLY A 51 -9.50 -4.22 12.26
CA GLY A 51 -9.06 -3.57 13.48
C GLY A 51 -7.96 -2.55 13.23
N PHE A 52 -7.33 -2.00 14.31
CA PHE A 52 -6.51 -0.80 14.18
C PHE A 52 -5.17 -0.87 14.93
N ASP A 53 -4.59 -2.05 15.10
CA ASP A 53 -3.20 -2.19 15.56
C ASP A 53 -2.26 -2.32 14.35
N PRO A 54 -1.27 -1.42 14.16
CA PRO A 54 -0.35 -1.45 13.02
C PRO A 54 0.37 -2.80 12.83
N VAL A 55 0.65 -3.52 13.90
CA VAL A 55 1.38 -4.80 13.82
C VAL A 55 0.56 -5.91 13.15
N ALA A 56 -0.77 -5.86 13.25
CA ALA A 56 -1.66 -6.93 12.83
C ALA A 56 -2.42 -6.64 11.51
N VAL A 57 -2.55 -5.35 11.14
CA VAL A 57 -3.36 -4.92 10.00
C VAL A 57 -2.65 -5.16 8.67
N GLN A 58 -3.35 -5.80 7.72
CA GLN A 58 -2.88 -6.01 6.34
C GLN A 58 -3.90 -5.55 5.28
N ASP A 59 -5.15 -5.26 5.69
CA ASP A 59 -6.19 -4.85 4.75
C ASP A 59 -6.18 -3.34 4.48
N LEU A 60 -6.64 -2.97 3.27
CA LEU A 60 -6.66 -1.58 2.81
C LEU A 60 -7.58 -0.68 3.66
N TYR A 61 -8.70 -1.19 4.16
CA TYR A 61 -9.72 -0.39 4.84
C TYR A 61 -9.31 -0.04 6.26
N SER A 62 -8.74 -1.00 6.99
CA SER A 62 -8.05 -0.72 8.25
C SER A 62 -6.87 0.24 8.05
N ALA A 63 -6.12 0.11 6.96
CA ALA A 63 -5.01 1.00 6.63
C ALA A 63 -5.43 2.48 6.48
N HIS A 64 -6.64 2.78 5.98
CA HIS A 64 -7.18 4.15 5.94
C HIS A 64 -7.25 4.76 7.34
N ILE A 65 -7.64 3.96 8.33
CA ILE A 65 -7.75 4.42 9.72
C ILE A 65 -6.36 4.55 10.34
N LEU A 66 -5.47 3.60 10.09
CA LEU A 66 -4.08 3.68 10.58
C LEU A 66 -3.38 4.95 10.10
N TYR A 67 -3.48 5.31 8.80
CA TYR A 67 -2.92 6.55 8.27
C TYR A 67 -3.52 7.81 8.88
N SER A 68 -4.76 7.73 9.35
CA SER A 68 -5.45 8.86 9.97
C SER A 68 -5.06 9.08 11.43
N VAL A 69 -4.72 7.98 12.14
CA VAL A 69 -4.45 7.99 13.59
C VAL A 69 -2.96 7.93 13.91
N PHE A 70 -2.19 7.13 13.17
CA PHE A 70 -0.75 6.95 13.40
C PHE A 70 0.06 7.68 12.33
N GLU A 71 1.16 8.28 12.75
CA GLU A 71 2.06 8.92 11.80
C GLU A 71 3.33 8.10 11.61
N THR A 72 3.69 7.94 10.34
CA THR A 72 4.95 7.37 9.90
C THR A 72 6.04 8.44 9.84
N LEU A 73 7.32 8.04 9.75
CA LEU A 73 8.44 8.96 9.58
C LEU A 73 8.34 9.79 8.30
N TYR A 74 7.89 9.15 7.23
CA TYR A 74 7.71 9.73 5.89
C TYR A 74 6.30 9.50 5.38
N THR A 75 5.89 10.27 4.39
CA THR A 75 4.63 10.14 3.65
C THR A 75 4.89 10.50 2.18
N TYR A 76 3.84 10.63 1.38
CA TYR A 76 3.97 11.00 -0.03
C TYR A 76 3.40 12.38 -0.30
N ASP A 77 4.03 13.10 -1.23
CA ASP A 77 3.49 14.36 -1.76
C ASP A 77 2.15 14.10 -2.45
N TYR A 78 1.11 14.82 -2.02
CA TYR A 78 -0.26 14.57 -2.45
C TYR A 78 -0.51 14.72 -3.95
N LEU A 79 0.24 15.57 -4.64
CA LEU A 79 0.06 15.85 -6.06
C LEU A 79 1.17 15.26 -6.96
N ALA A 80 2.30 14.85 -6.40
CA ALA A 80 3.41 14.38 -7.21
C ALA A 80 3.08 13.10 -7.99
N SER A 81 3.45 13.08 -9.26
CA SER A 81 3.38 11.91 -10.13
C SER A 81 4.64 11.86 -11.01
N PRO A 82 5.47 10.82 -10.88
CA PRO A 82 5.36 9.69 -9.93
C PRO A 82 5.28 10.11 -8.47
N ALA A 83 4.74 9.23 -7.61
CA ALA A 83 4.62 9.51 -6.18
C ALA A 83 5.99 9.78 -5.55
N LYS A 84 6.10 10.87 -4.80
CA LYS A 84 7.36 11.35 -4.21
C LYS A 84 7.31 11.27 -2.69
N LEU A 85 8.32 10.64 -2.10
CA LEU A 85 8.49 10.58 -0.65
C LEU A 85 8.82 11.95 -0.07
N VAL A 86 8.15 12.31 1.03
CA VAL A 86 8.38 13.56 1.76
C VAL A 86 8.41 13.32 3.28
N PRO A 87 9.09 14.18 4.06
CA PRO A 87 9.09 14.08 5.52
C PRO A 87 7.69 14.27 6.11
N ASN A 88 7.33 13.40 7.08
CA ASN A 88 6.12 13.56 7.89
C ASN A 88 6.48 13.95 9.32
N THR A 89 6.77 12.98 10.20
CA THR A 89 7.31 13.27 11.55
C THR A 89 8.82 13.47 11.53
N ALA A 90 9.53 12.96 10.54
CA ALA A 90 10.93 13.27 10.32
C ALA A 90 11.13 14.74 9.88
N VAL A 91 12.27 15.34 10.28
CA VAL A 91 12.64 16.72 9.92
C VAL A 91 12.98 16.82 8.43
N ALA A 92 13.67 15.82 7.89
CA ALA A 92 14.14 15.73 6.50
C ALA A 92 14.16 14.26 6.05
N LEU A 93 14.48 14.00 4.78
CA LEU A 93 14.84 12.66 4.33
C LEU A 93 16.09 12.17 5.10
N PRO A 94 16.33 10.85 5.23
CA PRO A 94 17.41 10.35 6.07
C PRO A 94 18.78 10.75 5.54
N GLU A 95 19.71 11.02 6.45
CA GLU A 95 21.13 11.08 6.14
C GLU A 95 21.62 9.63 5.93
N VAL A 96 22.12 9.31 4.75
CA VAL A 96 22.58 7.96 4.39
C VAL A 96 24.10 7.94 4.33
N SER A 97 24.74 6.98 5.00
CA SER A 97 26.19 6.79 4.95
C SER A 97 26.67 6.43 3.53
N THR A 98 27.94 6.68 3.25
CA THR A 98 28.54 6.43 1.91
C THR A 98 28.49 4.96 1.47
N ASP A 99 28.45 4.03 2.44
CA ASP A 99 28.28 2.59 2.19
C ASP A 99 26.81 2.19 1.93
N GLY A 100 25.87 3.15 2.05
CA GLY A 100 24.43 2.92 1.88
C GLY A 100 23.78 2.08 2.98
N LEU A 101 24.49 1.81 4.09
CA LEU A 101 24.01 0.90 5.13
C LEU A 101 23.38 1.62 6.32
N THR A 102 23.79 2.84 6.65
CA THR A 102 23.33 3.54 7.85
C THR A 102 22.44 4.72 7.49
N TYR A 103 21.24 4.73 8.07
CA TYR A 103 20.22 5.75 7.91
C TYR A 103 20.03 6.49 9.22
N THR A 104 20.38 7.77 9.26
CA THR A 104 20.17 8.65 10.43
C THR A 104 18.95 9.52 10.18
N ILE A 105 17.95 9.41 11.05
CA ILE A 105 16.66 10.07 10.93
C ILE A 105 16.42 10.94 12.15
N ARG A 106 16.16 12.24 11.92
CA ARG A 106 15.83 13.20 12.97
C ARG A 106 14.32 13.43 13.03
N ILE A 107 13.74 13.28 14.22
CA ILE A 107 12.31 13.43 14.47
C ILE A 107 12.03 14.87 14.90
N LYS A 108 10.93 15.46 14.42
CA LYS A 108 10.46 16.78 14.83
C LYS A 108 10.08 16.76 16.32
N LYS A 109 10.49 17.80 17.05
CA LYS A 109 10.07 18.02 18.44
C LYS A 109 8.63 18.55 18.51
N GLY A 110 7.97 18.36 19.66
CA GLY A 110 6.65 18.92 19.92
C GLY A 110 5.51 18.17 19.20
N ILE A 111 5.71 16.91 18.85
CA ILE A 111 4.65 16.01 18.36
C ILE A 111 4.17 15.19 19.55
N TYR A 112 2.84 15.20 19.80
CA TYR A 112 2.26 14.52 20.95
C TYR A 112 1.26 13.45 20.54
N PHE A 113 1.23 12.36 21.29
CA PHE A 113 0.14 11.39 21.21
C PHE A 113 -1.16 12.03 21.71
N THR A 114 -2.29 11.59 21.18
CA THR A 114 -3.59 11.99 21.70
C THR A 114 -3.70 11.63 23.17
N PRO A 115 -4.34 12.49 24.00
CA PRO A 115 -4.52 12.19 25.42
C PRO A 115 -5.19 10.83 25.65
N ASP A 116 -4.63 10.09 26.59
CA ASP A 116 -5.16 8.79 27.01
C ASP A 116 -5.03 8.64 28.53
N PRO A 117 -5.96 7.95 29.22
CA PRO A 117 -5.89 7.72 30.67
C PRO A 117 -4.57 7.11 31.14
N VAL A 118 -3.93 6.26 30.32
CA VAL A 118 -2.65 5.62 30.64
C VAL A 118 -1.52 6.62 30.84
N PHE A 119 -1.59 7.80 30.23
CA PHE A 119 -0.64 8.89 30.41
C PHE A 119 -0.83 9.71 31.70
N LYS A 120 -1.86 9.41 32.50
CA LYS A 120 -2.13 10.02 33.81
C LYS A 120 -2.18 11.57 33.74
N GLY A 121 -2.81 12.10 32.68
CA GLY A 121 -2.96 13.54 32.44
C GLY A 121 -1.69 14.26 31.96
N LYS A 122 -0.61 13.54 31.67
CA LYS A 122 0.62 14.13 31.13
C LYS A 122 0.62 14.10 29.60
N ALA A 123 1.07 15.19 28.99
CA ALA A 123 1.31 15.21 27.54
C ALA A 123 2.44 14.24 27.17
N ARG A 124 2.16 13.27 26.29
CA ARG A 124 3.09 12.23 25.88
C ARG A 124 3.70 12.56 24.52
N GLU A 125 4.93 13.05 24.53
CA GLU A 125 5.62 13.45 23.31
C GLU A 125 6.21 12.23 22.58
N LEU A 126 6.10 12.25 21.24
CA LEU A 126 6.69 11.27 20.33
C LEU A 126 8.23 11.33 20.39
N THR A 127 8.85 10.16 20.45
CA THR A 127 10.31 10.03 20.50
C THR A 127 10.81 8.97 19.53
N SER A 128 12.13 8.92 19.33
CA SER A 128 12.81 7.88 18.54
C SER A 128 12.57 6.46 19.09
N ALA A 129 12.42 6.34 20.41
CA ALA A 129 12.16 5.07 21.08
C ALA A 129 10.78 4.47 20.70
N ASP A 130 9.79 5.31 20.39
CA ASP A 130 8.46 4.85 19.97
C ASP A 130 8.52 4.16 18.59
N TYR A 131 9.29 4.70 17.66
CA TYR A 131 9.55 4.05 16.37
C TYR A 131 10.34 2.76 16.54
N ALA A 132 11.41 2.78 17.35
CA ALA A 132 12.19 1.58 17.62
C ALA A 132 11.32 0.46 18.24
N TYR A 133 10.42 0.81 19.16
CA TYR A 133 9.46 -0.13 19.74
C TYR A 133 8.49 -0.67 18.67
N SER A 134 7.91 0.20 17.83
CA SER A 134 7.00 -0.20 16.75
C SER A 134 7.68 -1.18 15.79
N PHE A 135 8.94 -0.92 15.39
CA PHE A 135 9.68 -1.81 14.48
C PHE A 135 10.02 -3.15 15.12
N LYS A 136 10.36 -3.17 16.41
CA LYS A 136 10.56 -4.42 17.16
C LYS A 136 9.27 -5.26 17.23
N ARG A 137 8.10 -4.62 17.37
CA ARG A 137 6.80 -5.31 17.37
C ARG A 137 6.53 -6.04 16.05
N LEU A 138 6.86 -5.43 14.90
CA LEU A 138 6.69 -6.06 13.58
C LEU A 138 7.52 -7.35 13.44
N LEU A 139 8.59 -7.48 14.21
CA LEU A 139 9.53 -8.60 14.16
C LEU A 139 9.45 -9.53 15.38
N ASP A 140 8.55 -9.25 16.31
CA ASP A 140 8.28 -10.18 17.44
C ASP A 140 7.60 -11.45 16.90
N PRO A 141 8.26 -12.63 16.99
CA PRO A 141 7.69 -13.86 16.44
C PRO A 141 6.38 -14.28 17.10
N ASN A 142 6.11 -13.82 18.34
CA ASN A 142 4.87 -14.15 19.05
C ASN A 142 3.67 -13.36 18.51
N LEU A 143 3.89 -12.23 17.86
CA LEU A 143 2.83 -11.41 17.25
C LEU A 143 2.45 -11.86 15.84
N HIS A 144 3.22 -12.78 15.23
CA HIS A 144 2.95 -13.28 13.87
C HIS A 144 2.55 -12.18 12.87
N SER A 145 3.24 -11.05 12.93
CA SER A 145 2.89 -9.89 12.12
C SER A 145 2.93 -10.21 10.61
N PRO A 146 1.85 -9.97 9.86
CA PRO A 146 1.87 -10.11 8.40
C PRO A 146 2.79 -9.08 7.72
N ASN A 147 3.27 -8.09 8.48
CA ASN A 147 4.10 -6.99 8.03
C ASN A 147 5.59 -7.15 8.39
N SER A 148 6.01 -8.32 8.91
CA SER A 148 7.42 -8.61 9.27
C SER A 148 8.37 -8.42 8.09
N TRP A 149 7.91 -8.68 6.86
CA TRP A 149 8.66 -8.54 5.61
C TRP A 149 9.28 -7.13 5.43
N LEU A 150 8.73 -6.10 6.06
CA LEU A 150 9.27 -4.73 6.00
C LEU A 150 10.70 -4.66 6.51
N PHE A 151 11.04 -5.40 7.56
CA PHE A 151 12.32 -5.33 8.26
C PHE A 151 13.01 -6.68 8.42
N GLU A 152 12.33 -7.78 8.19
CA GLU A 152 12.86 -9.14 8.33
C GLU A 152 14.10 -9.33 7.44
N GLY A 153 15.17 -9.85 8.05
CA GLY A 153 16.44 -10.06 7.36
C GLY A 153 17.21 -8.78 6.98
N ARG A 154 16.69 -7.57 7.25
CA ARG A 154 17.28 -6.31 6.78
C ARG A 154 18.12 -5.58 7.83
N ILE A 155 17.66 -5.53 9.09
CA ILE A 155 18.29 -4.73 10.15
C ILE A 155 19.41 -5.54 10.84
N SER A 156 20.61 -4.96 10.95
CA SER A 156 21.77 -5.60 11.57
C SER A 156 21.49 -5.95 13.04
N GLY A 157 21.78 -7.19 13.44
CA GLY A 157 21.60 -7.68 14.82
C GLY A 157 20.16 -8.05 15.20
N MET A 158 19.16 -7.79 14.35
CA MET A 158 17.75 -8.09 14.65
C MET A 158 17.46 -9.58 14.66
N ASP A 159 18.07 -10.37 13.76
CA ASP A 159 17.83 -11.82 13.67
C ASP A 159 18.22 -12.55 14.97
N SER A 160 19.27 -12.09 15.65
CA SER A 160 19.68 -12.66 16.94
C SER A 160 18.60 -12.44 18.01
N ALA A 161 17.95 -11.25 18.02
CA ALA A 161 16.87 -10.95 18.95
C ALA A 161 15.62 -11.80 18.64
N ILE A 162 15.29 -12.00 17.36
CA ILE A 162 14.19 -12.87 16.91
C ILE A 162 14.45 -14.32 17.33
N GLN A 163 15.66 -14.84 17.09
CA GLN A 163 16.03 -16.22 17.48
C GLN A 163 15.99 -16.43 18.98
N GLN A 164 16.46 -15.44 19.76
CA GLN A 164 16.37 -15.49 21.23
C GLN A 164 14.92 -15.49 21.72
N ALA A 165 14.07 -14.65 21.10
CA ALA A 165 12.64 -14.60 21.41
C ALA A 165 11.95 -15.94 21.12
N ALA A 166 12.26 -16.57 19.99
CA ALA A 166 11.73 -17.88 19.63
C ALA A 166 12.13 -18.98 20.62
N LYS A 167 13.38 -18.92 21.15
CA LYS A 167 13.86 -19.86 22.16
C LYS A 167 13.23 -19.61 23.55
N ASN A 168 13.07 -18.34 23.92
CA ASN A 168 12.63 -17.95 25.27
C ASN A 168 11.11 -17.80 25.39
N GLY A 169 10.37 -17.90 24.27
CA GLY A 169 8.92 -17.68 24.21
C GLY A 169 8.51 -16.21 24.43
N LYS A 170 9.47 -15.27 24.51
CA LYS A 170 9.18 -13.84 24.76
C LYS A 170 10.22 -12.96 24.10
N PHE A 171 9.75 -11.93 23.36
CA PHE A 171 10.61 -10.90 22.78
C PHE A 171 11.04 -9.87 23.86
N ASN A 172 12.34 -9.59 23.95
CA ASN A 172 12.85 -8.57 24.86
C ASN A 172 12.91 -7.21 24.16
N TYR A 173 11.89 -6.38 24.36
CA TYR A 173 11.81 -5.04 23.76
C TYR A 173 12.89 -4.07 24.28
N ASP A 174 13.48 -4.33 25.46
CA ASP A 174 14.49 -3.48 26.07
C ASP A 174 15.91 -3.86 25.63
N GLN A 175 16.07 -5.00 24.95
CA GLN A 175 17.37 -5.44 24.44
C GLN A 175 17.90 -4.46 23.39
N PRO A 176 19.13 -3.96 23.54
CA PRO A 176 19.81 -3.19 22.51
C PRO A 176 20.00 -4.00 21.23
N ILE A 177 19.75 -3.37 20.10
CA ILE A 177 19.95 -3.97 18.77
C ILE A 177 20.95 -3.10 18.02
N ALA A 178 22.05 -3.69 17.57
CA ALA A 178 23.16 -2.95 16.94
C ALA A 178 22.70 -2.11 15.73
N GLY A 179 21.76 -2.62 14.96
CA GLY A 179 21.23 -1.92 13.79
C GLY A 179 19.98 -1.08 14.04
N LEU A 180 19.51 -0.92 15.29
CA LEU A 180 18.34 -0.10 15.62
C LEU A 180 18.61 0.68 16.91
N GLN A 181 19.08 1.91 16.78
CA GLN A 181 19.57 2.71 17.90
C GLN A 181 18.80 4.02 18.03
N THR A 182 18.64 4.46 19.27
CA THR A 182 18.04 5.73 19.65
C THR A 182 19.02 6.51 20.53
N PRO A 183 20.10 7.09 19.94
CA PRO A 183 21.18 7.74 20.70
C PRO A 183 20.70 8.93 21.52
N ASP A 184 19.63 9.55 21.09
CA ASP A 184 18.94 10.59 21.85
C ASP A 184 17.41 10.52 21.59
N ARG A 185 16.67 11.39 22.27
CA ARG A 185 15.21 11.43 22.24
C ARG A 185 14.60 11.60 20.84
N TYR A 186 15.32 12.20 19.90
CA TYR A 186 14.80 12.59 18.58
C TYR A 186 15.65 12.06 17.41
N THR A 187 16.63 11.24 17.70
CA THR A 187 17.48 10.63 16.65
C THR A 187 17.26 9.12 16.62
N LEU A 188 16.85 8.61 15.46
CA LEU A 188 16.76 7.20 15.17
C LEU A 188 17.85 6.82 14.17
N VAL A 189 18.67 5.82 14.49
CA VAL A 189 19.71 5.29 13.61
C VAL A 189 19.37 3.85 13.24
N ILE A 190 19.26 3.58 11.93
CA ILE A 190 19.00 2.25 11.41
C ILE A 190 20.17 1.81 10.55
N ARG A 191 20.80 0.67 10.89
CA ARG A 191 21.84 0.06 10.09
C ARG A 191 21.33 -1.22 9.44
N LEU A 192 21.35 -1.23 8.11
CA LEU A 192 20.99 -2.38 7.31
C LEU A 192 22.16 -3.36 7.17
N LYS A 193 21.88 -4.61 6.80
CA LYS A 193 22.88 -5.62 6.45
C LYS A 193 23.44 -5.40 5.04
N GLU A 194 22.59 -4.93 4.13
CA GLU A 194 22.91 -4.65 2.74
C GLU A 194 22.33 -3.29 2.33
N PRO A 195 22.96 -2.56 1.39
CA PRO A 195 22.45 -1.28 0.90
C PRO A 195 21.06 -1.45 0.26
N ASN A 196 20.14 -0.55 0.60
CA ASN A 196 18.81 -0.50 -0.01
C ASN A 196 18.31 0.94 -0.07
N TYR A 197 18.49 1.61 -1.20
CA TYR A 197 18.08 3.00 -1.39
C TYR A 197 16.54 3.21 -1.36
N ASN A 198 15.75 2.14 -1.49
CA ASN A 198 14.30 2.18 -1.34
C ASN A 198 13.84 2.03 0.12
N PHE A 199 14.76 1.76 1.06
CA PHE A 199 14.43 1.56 2.47
C PHE A 199 13.61 2.71 3.08
N PRO A 200 13.84 4.00 2.76
CA PRO A 200 13.00 5.08 3.26
C PRO A 200 11.52 4.99 2.87
N MET A 201 11.20 4.34 1.75
CA MET A 201 9.81 4.13 1.32
C MET A 201 9.07 3.14 2.22
N LEU A 202 9.79 2.15 2.78
CA LEU A 202 9.23 1.22 3.77
C LEU A 202 8.83 1.95 5.06
N LEU A 203 9.56 3.03 5.41
CA LEU A 203 9.28 3.87 6.58
C LEU A 203 8.10 4.84 6.38
N ALA A 204 7.49 4.85 5.20
CA ALA A 204 6.24 5.54 4.91
C ALA A 204 5.03 4.59 4.92
N HIS A 205 5.25 3.28 5.05
CA HIS A 205 4.18 2.30 5.06
C HIS A 205 3.47 2.28 6.42
N GLN A 206 2.12 2.24 6.43
CA GLN A 206 1.33 2.43 7.66
C GLN A 206 1.70 1.52 8.85
N PRO A 207 2.12 0.25 8.68
CA PRO A 207 2.52 -0.56 9.83
C PRO A 207 3.73 -0.03 10.59
N THR A 208 4.50 0.90 9.99
CA THR A 208 5.67 1.54 10.62
C THR A 208 5.31 2.78 11.43
N GLY A 209 4.01 3.11 11.55
CA GLY A 209 3.54 4.20 12.41
C GLY A 209 3.94 4.02 13.86
N ALA A 210 4.28 5.13 14.53
CA ALA A 210 4.70 5.08 15.93
C ALA A 210 3.52 4.75 16.87
N VAL A 211 3.73 3.79 17.77
CA VAL A 211 2.80 3.47 18.86
C VAL A 211 3.46 3.73 20.21
N ALA A 212 2.71 4.23 21.18
CA ALA A 212 3.18 4.39 22.55
C ALA A 212 3.18 3.02 23.26
N ARG A 213 4.33 2.61 23.80
CA ARG A 213 4.50 1.31 24.44
C ARG A 213 3.50 1.08 25.56
N GLU A 214 3.31 2.09 26.42
CA GLU A 214 2.42 2.03 27.57
C GLU A 214 0.95 1.85 27.18
N VAL A 215 0.52 2.38 26.02
CA VAL A 215 -0.83 2.17 25.45
C VAL A 215 -0.99 0.72 25.03
N ILE A 216 -0.02 0.21 24.27
CA ILE A 216 -0.07 -1.19 23.81
C ILE A 216 -0.06 -2.15 25.01
N GLU A 217 0.83 -1.97 25.97
CA GLU A 217 0.94 -2.83 27.14
C GLU A 217 -0.33 -2.83 28.01
N HIS A 218 -1.07 -1.70 28.03
CA HIS A 218 -2.30 -1.56 28.81
C HIS A 218 -3.52 -2.19 28.13
N TYR A 219 -3.67 -1.97 26.81
CA TYR A 219 -4.89 -2.34 26.07
C TYR A 219 -4.78 -3.60 25.22
N ARG A 220 -3.61 -4.24 25.19
CA ARG A 220 -3.42 -5.47 24.41
C ARG A 220 -4.28 -6.63 24.92
N ASP A 221 -4.81 -7.39 23.98
CA ASP A 221 -5.48 -8.65 24.22
C ASP A 221 -4.49 -9.79 24.55
N LYS A 222 -5.00 -11.02 24.66
CA LYS A 222 -4.18 -12.22 24.92
C LYS A 222 -3.22 -12.54 23.77
N ALA A 223 -3.50 -12.10 22.55
CA ALA A 223 -2.64 -12.27 21.39
C ALA A 223 -1.58 -11.14 21.27
N GLY A 224 -1.65 -10.12 22.12
CA GLY A 224 -0.70 -9.01 22.15
C GLY A 224 -1.10 -7.80 21.31
N TYR A 225 -2.35 -7.72 20.82
CA TYR A 225 -2.84 -6.66 19.92
C TYR A 225 -3.78 -5.67 20.64
N ALA A 226 -3.63 -4.39 20.35
CA ALA A 226 -4.53 -3.32 20.79
C ALA A 226 -5.50 -2.89 19.67
N MET A 227 -6.24 -3.84 19.09
CA MET A 227 -7.02 -3.67 17.86
C MET A 227 -8.12 -2.61 17.94
N GLY A 228 -8.72 -2.39 19.09
CA GLY A 228 -9.86 -1.47 19.29
C GLY A 228 -9.49 -0.15 19.95
N HIS A 229 -8.22 0.09 20.29
CA HIS A 229 -7.80 1.28 21.03
C HIS A 229 -6.60 1.99 20.40
N PRO A 230 -6.76 2.54 19.19
CA PRO A 230 -5.69 3.23 18.49
C PRO A 230 -5.44 4.62 19.07
N VAL A 231 -4.28 4.82 19.69
CA VAL A 231 -3.79 6.10 20.22
C VAL A 231 -2.53 6.47 19.44
N GLY A 232 -2.61 7.54 18.67
CA GLY A 232 -1.52 7.99 17.79
C GLY A 232 -1.28 9.49 17.86
N THR A 233 -0.45 9.98 16.95
CA THR A 233 -0.08 11.39 16.82
C THR A 233 -0.76 12.07 15.63
N GLY A 234 -1.60 11.33 14.92
CA GLY A 234 -2.18 11.72 13.64
C GLY A 234 -3.29 12.75 13.71
N PRO A 235 -3.78 13.21 12.55
CA PRO A 235 -4.78 14.27 12.44
C PRO A 235 -6.18 13.88 12.95
N TYR A 236 -6.45 12.58 13.14
CA TYR A 236 -7.75 12.09 13.59
C TYR A 236 -7.62 11.11 14.75
N VAL A 237 -8.70 11.00 15.51
CA VAL A 237 -8.90 10.01 16.58
C VAL A 237 -10.12 9.16 16.26
N LEU A 238 -10.08 7.89 16.66
CA LEU A 238 -11.22 6.99 16.59
C LEU A 238 -12.25 7.41 17.66
N ALA A 239 -13.39 7.96 17.23
CA ALA A 239 -14.45 8.40 18.15
C ALA A 239 -15.51 7.32 18.35
N GLN A 240 -15.78 6.50 17.33
CA GLN A 240 -16.72 5.39 17.41
C GLN A 240 -16.32 4.30 16.43
N TRP A 241 -16.47 3.05 16.87
CA TRP A 241 -16.31 1.89 16.03
C TRP A 241 -17.39 0.85 16.32
N THR A 242 -18.18 0.54 15.31
CA THR A 242 -19.11 -0.57 15.29
C THR A 242 -18.62 -1.51 14.20
N PRO A 243 -17.91 -2.62 14.56
CA PRO A 243 -17.26 -3.50 13.60
C PRO A 243 -18.17 -3.93 12.46
N GLY A 244 -17.68 -3.81 11.22
CA GLY A 244 -18.41 -4.18 10.01
C GLY A 244 -19.64 -3.30 9.69
N SER A 245 -19.81 -2.16 10.35
CA SER A 245 -20.97 -1.30 10.16
C SER A 245 -20.59 0.17 9.98
N ARG A 246 -19.95 0.77 11.00
CA ARG A 246 -19.67 2.21 10.98
C ARG A 246 -18.42 2.58 11.78
N ILE A 247 -17.63 3.52 11.24
CA ILE A 247 -16.47 4.12 11.89
C ILE A 247 -16.64 5.64 11.87
N ILE A 248 -16.47 6.29 13.02
CA ILE A 248 -16.43 7.75 13.12
C ILE A 248 -15.04 8.17 13.56
N LEU A 249 -14.39 8.94 12.71
CA LEU A 249 -13.18 9.65 13.07
C LEU A 249 -13.52 11.11 13.37
N LYS A 250 -12.95 11.66 14.44
CA LYS A 250 -12.98 13.08 14.73
C LYS A 250 -11.58 13.67 14.59
N ALA A 251 -11.49 14.91 14.16
CA ALA A 251 -10.20 15.60 14.10
C ALA A 251 -9.58 15.63 15.51
N ASN A 252 -8.30 15.29 15.58
CA ASN A 252 -7.52 15.39 16.80
C ASN A 252 -7.36 16.86 17.18
N PRO A 253 -7.90 17.34 18.33
CA PRO A 253 -7.89 18.76 18.68
C PRO A 253 -6.47 19.30 18.93
N ASP A 254 -5.54 18.40 19.30
CA ASP A 254 -4.16 18.72 19.64
C ASP A 254 -3.19 18.44 18.46
N TYR A 255 -3.71 18.14 17.29
CA TYR A 255 -2.88 17.93 16.12
C TYR A 255 -2.21 19.23 15.69
N ARG A 256 -0.88 19.19 15.50
CA ARG A 256 -0.08 20.37 15.15
C ARG A 256 -0.48 21.05 13.83
N GLY A 257 -1.23 20.34 12.97
CA GLY A 257 -1.58 20.80 11.65
C GLY A 257 -0.37 20.92 10.70
N TYR A 258 -0.67 21.24 9.46
CA TYR A 258 0.31 21.62 8.45
C TYR A 258 -0.31 22.60 7.45
N THR A 259 0.53 23.34 6.73
CA THR A 259 0.05 24.22 5.66
C THR A 259 0.05 23.44 4.34
N TRP A 260 -1.11 23.40 3.67
CA TRP A 260 -1.23 22.80 2.35
C TRP A 260 -0.39 23.58 1.33
N ASN A 261 0.67 22.98 0.81
CA ASN A 261 1.66 23.65 -0.04
C ASN A 261 2.22 22.67 -1.09
N PHE A 262 1.35 21.85 -1.69
CA PHE A 262 1.74 20.93 -2.74
C PHE A 262 1.79 21.62 -4.10
N LYS A 263 2.67 21.14 -4.97
CA LYS A 263 2.85 21.68 -6.33
C LYS A 263 2.23 20.74 -7.35
N ALA A 264 1.51 21.32 -8.31
CA ALA A 264 1.00 20.54 -9.42
C ALA A 264 2.14 19.99 -10.29
N THR A 265 2.11 18.70 -10.55
CA THR A 265 2.99 18.03 -11.52
C THR A 265 2.31 17.88 -12.89
N HIS A 266 0.99 18.00 -12.92
CA HIS A 266 0.18 17.97 -14.15
C HIS A 266 -0.68 19.22 -14.27
N PRO A 267 -0.96 19.72 -15.49
CA PRO A 267 -1.77 20.93 -15.70
C PRO A 267 -3.17 20.86 -15.06
N GLU A 268 -3.81 19.70 -15.07
CA GLU A 268 -5.13 19.49 -14.48
C GLU A 268 -5.16 19.71 -12.96
N ASP A 269 -4.03 19.55 -12.27
CA ASP A 269 -3.92 19.73 -10.82
C ASP A 269 -3.85 21.21 -10.41
N GLN A 270 -3.63 22.14 -11.35
CA GLN A 270 -3.58 23.59 -11.05
C GLN A 270 -4.87 24.10 -10.40
N LYS A 271 -6.02 23.51 -10.74
CA LYS A 271 -7.29 23.83 -10.10
C LYS A 271 -7.26 23.48 -8.60
N ILE A 272 -6.69 22.33 -8.26
CA ILE A 272 -6.56 21.88 -6.87
C ILE A 272 -5.63 22.83 -6.11
N VAL A 273 -4.46 23.15 -6.67
CA VAL A 273 -3.52 24.11 -6.07
C VAL A 273 -4.21 25.44 -5.80
N LYS A 274 -4.92 26.01 -6.79
CA LYS A 274 -5.64 27.27 -6.64
C LYS A 274 -6.68 27.25 -5.51
N GLN A 275 -7.32 26.10 -5.28
CA GLN A 275 -8.35 25.95 -4.24
C GLN A 275 -7.79 25.71 -2.84
N MET A 276 -6.62 25.07 -2.74
CA MET A 276 -6.10 24.53 -1.47
C MET A 276 -4.88 25.25 -0.92
N GLN A 277 -4.11 25.95 -1.78
CA GLN A 277 -2.86 26.62 -1.40
C GLN A 277 -3.01 27.49 -0.16
N GLY A 278 -2.13 27.28 0.82
CA GLY A 278 -2.07 28.05 2.05
C GLY A 278 -3.09 27.65 3.14
N LYS A 279 -4.04 26.74 2.86
CA LYS A 279 -4.98 26.26 3.89
C LYS A 279 -4.23 25.50 4.99
N LYS A 280 -4.65 25.71 6.24
CA LYS A 280 -4.20 24.92 7.38
C LYS A 280 -4.99 23.61 7.43
N MET A 281 -4.31 22.49 7.56
CA MET A 281 -4.91 21.15 7.49
C MET A 281 -4.82 20.40 8.82
N PRO A 282 -5.77 19.49 9.12
CA PRO A 282 -6.93 19.10 8.32
C PRO A 282 -8.06 20.13 8.37
N GLN A 283 -8.92 20.17 7.35
CA GLN A 283 -10.11 21.03 7.31
C GLN A 283 -11.37 20.31 7.82
N ILE A 284 -11.46 19.00 7.56
CA ILE A 284 -12.61 18.15 7.87
C ILE A 284 -12.56 17.78 9.35
N GLY A 285 -13.66 18.06 10.09
CA GLY A 285 -13.75 17.77 11.51
C GLY A 285 -14.24 16.38 11.84
N VAL A 286 -15.04 15.78 10.94
CA VAL A 286 -15.59 14.43 11.11
C VAL A 286 -15.50 13.65 9.80
N VAL A 287 -15.00 12.42 9.87
CA VAL A 287 -15.12 11.45 8.78
C VAL A 287 -16.06 10.34 9.23
N ASP A 288 -17.21 10.25 8.57
CA ASP A 288 -18.26 9.25 8.82
C ASP A 288 -18.18 8.17 7.76
N ILE A 289 -17.71 7.00 8.15
CA ILE A 289 -17.48 5.87 7.26
C ILE A 289 -18.52 4.79 7.54
N GLN A 290 -19.25 4.40 6.50
CA GLN A 290 -20.22 3.31 6.53
C GLN A 290 -19.65 2.09 5.78
N VAL A 291 -19.92 0.88 6.27
CA VAL A 291 -19.61 -0.33 5.52
C VAL A 291 -20.80 -0.65 4.62
N ILE A 292 -20.60 -0.59 3.30
CA ILE A 292 -21.62 -0.87 2.27
C ILE A 292 -21.03 -1.88 1.29
N GLU A 293 -21.22 -3.15 1.56
CA GLU A 293 -20.61 -4.25 0.79
C GLU A 293 -21.17 -4.38 -0.62
N GLU A 294 -22.44 -4.02 -0.82
CA GLU A 294 -23.08 -4.12 -2.11
C GLU A 294 -22.84 -2.82 -2.91
N SER A 295 -22.05 -2.94 -4.00
CA SER A 295 -21.59 -1.80 -4.80
C SER A 295 -22.73 -0.96 -5.39
N GLN A 296 -23.85 -1.59 -5.80
CA GLN A 296 -24.99 -0.87 -6.37
C GLN A 296 -25.72 -0.04 -5.31
N SER A 297 -25.83 -0.54 -4.08
CA SER A 297 -26.38 0.21 -2.94
C SER A 297 -25.52 1.43 -2.59
N GLY A 298 -24.19 1.26 -2.59
CA GLY A 298 -23.24 2.37 -2.40
C GLY A 298 -23.38 3.42 -3.52
N TRP A 299 -23.49 2.99 -4.77
CA TRP A 299 -23.70 3.89 -5.91
C TRP A 299 -25.02 4.67 -5.82
N LEU A 300 -26.11 4.02 -5.44
CA LEU A 300 -27.39 4.69 -5.21
C LEU A 300 -27.32 5.68 -4.05
N SER A 301 -26.64 5.33 -2.96
CA SER A 301 -26.39 6.25 -1.83
C SER A 301 -25.63 7.50 -2.29
N PHE A 302 -24.55 7.33 -3.09
CA PHE A 302 -23.80 8.45 -3.66
C PHE A 302 -24.69 9.33 -4.56
N GLN A 303 -25.49 8.74 -5.45
CA GLN A 303 -26.38 9.47 -6.34
C GLN A 303 -27.49 10.25 -5.60
N LYS A 304 -27.92 9.76 -4.43
CA LYS A 304 -28.90 10.41 -3.52
C LYS A 304 -28.26 11.33 -2.48
N ASP A 305 -27.01 11.72 -2.68
CA ASP A 305 -26.28 12.63 -1.81
C ASP A 305 -25.95 12.07 -0.40
N GLY A 306 -26.01 10.76 -0.22
CA GLY A 306 -25.68 10.07 1.03
C GLY A 306 -24.18 9.91 1.28
N LEU A 307 -23.37 9.94 0.22
CA LEU A 307 -21.90 9.84 0.26
C LEU A 307 -21.25 11.02 -0.47
N ASP A 308 -20.09 11.45 0.01
CA ASP A 308 -19.34 12.56 -0.58
C ASP A 308 -18.29 12.10 -1.60
N ILE A 309 -17.71 10.92 -1.38
CA ILE A 309 -16.71 10.29 -2.26
C ILE A 309 -17.11 8.82 -2.40
N PHE A 310 -16.98 8.28 -3.61
CA PHE A 310 -17.30 6.88 -3.87
C PHE A 310 -16.39 6.28 -4.94
N THR A 311 -15.88 5.06 -4.70
CA THR A 311 -15.09 4.30 -5.66
C THR A 311 -16.00 3.48 -6.55
N LEU A 312 -15.82 3.60 -7.86
CA LEU A 312 -16.58 2.84 -8.86
C LEU A 312 -15.86 1.53 -9.16
N ASP A 313 -16.36 0.44 -8.60
CA ASP A 313 -15.82 -0.90 -8.78
C ASP A 313 -16.71 -1.76 -9.68
N GLY A 314 -16.19 -2.89 -10.14
CA GLY A 314 -16.94 -3.87 -10.93
C GLY A 314 -17.50 -3.29 -12.24
N GLU A 315 -18.80 -3.24 -12.38
CA GLU A 315 -19.51 -2.74 -13.57
C GLU A 315 -19.88 -1.24 -13.49
N LEU A 316 -19.71 -0.62 -12.32
CA LEU A 316 -20.11 0.77 -12.10
C LEU A 316 -19.35 1.78 -12.99
N PRO A 317 -18.06 1.60 -13.33
CA PRO A 317 -17.42 2.48 -14.30
C PRO A 317 -18.15 2.56 -15.62
N ALA A 318 -18.68 1.47 -16.15
CA ALA A 318 -19.44 1.47 -17.40
C ALA A 318 -20.83 2.16 -17.26
N GLN A 319 -21.40 2.16 -16.05
CA GLN A 319 -22.63 2.90 -15.77
C GLN A 319 -22.40 4.41 -15.68
N ALA A 320 -21.29 4.85 -15.10
CA ALA A 320 -20.99 6.25 -14.84
C ALA A 320 -20.22 6.95 -15.99
N LEU A 321 -19.43 6.19 -16.76
CA LEU A 321 -18.52 6.73 -17.77
C LEU A 321 -18.94 6.37 -19.19
N LYS A 322 -18.57 7.27 -20.11
CA LYS A 322 -18.49 7.03 -21.55
C LYS A 322 -17.12 7.52 -22.04
N ASP A 323 -16.39 6.66 -22.74
CA ASP A 323 -15.05 6.96 -23.26
C ASP A 323 -14.06 7.48 -22.19
N GLY A 324 -14.18 6.96 -20.96
CA GLY A 324 -13.34 7.34 -19.82
C GLY A 324 -13.69 8.65 -19.13
N GLN A 325 -14.72 9.37 -19.60
CA GLN A 325 -15.25 10.62 -19.04
C GLN A 325 -16.63 10.38 -18.40
N LEU A 326 -17.02 11.23 -17.45
CA LEU A 326 -18.37 11.17 -16.87
C LEU A 326 -19.44 11.34 -17.95
N LYS A 327 -20.51 10.57 -17.87
CA LYS A 327 -21.70 10.80 -18.65
C LYS A 327 -22.28 12.19 -18.38
N SER A 328 -22.93 12.78 -19.39
CA SER A 328 -23.37 14.18 -19.35
C SER A 328 -24.29 14.51 -18.18
N GLU A 329 -25.16 13.56 -17.76
CA GLU A 329 -26.05 13.74 -16.62
C GLU A 329 -25.30 13.89 -15.27
N LEU A 330 -24.18 13.19 -15.10
CA LEU A 330 -23.34 13.31 -13.89
C LEU A 330 -22.47 14.57 -13.94
N ALA A 331 -21.90 14.86 -15.11
CA ALA A 331 -21.10 16.06 -15.32
C ALA A 331 -21.92 17.35 -15.10
N LYS A 332 -23.19 17.40 -15.57
CA LYS A 332 -24.09 18.53 -15.33
C LYS A 332 -24.43 18.75 -13.85
N LYS A 333 -24.42 17.71 -13.04
CA LYS A 333 -24.55 17.81 -11.56
C LYS A 333 -23.28 18.31 -10.89
N GLY A 334 -22.19 18.56 -11.62
CA GLY A 334 -20.91 19.00 -11.09
C GLY A 334 -20.13 17.88 -10.40
N ILE A 335 -20.52 16.61 -10.58
CA ILE A 335 -19.77 15.46 -10.04
C ILE A 335 -18.35 15.51 -10.58
N GLN A 336 -17.37 15.29 -9.70
CA GLN A 336 -15.96 15.28 -10.04
C GLN A 336 -15.50 13.84 -10.31
N LEU A 337 -14.60 13.67 -11.27
CA LEU A 337 -13.98 12.38 -11.60
C LEU A 337 -12.48 12.45 -11.27
N SER A 338 -12.01 11.48 -10.50
CA SER A 338 -10.58 11.18 -10.37
C SER A 338 -10.34 9.75 -10.86
N ARG A 339 -9.59 9.63 -11.96
CA ARG A 339 -9.31 8.34 -12.59
C ARG A 339 -7.81 8.22 -12.84
N ILE A 340 -7.16 7.32 -12.13
CA ILE A 340 -5.73 7.07 -12.23
C ILE A 340 -5.47 5.65 -12.69
N ALA A 341 -4.33 5.43 -13.39
CA ALA A 341 -3.79 4.10 -13.53
C ALA A 341 -3.27 3.66 -12.16
N ASP A 342 -3.81 2.59 -11.61
CA ASP A 342 -3.37 2.03 -10.33
C ASP A 342 -1.92 1.52 -10.49
N PRO A 343 -1.01 1.72 -9.53
CA PRO A 343 0.32 1.13 -9.59
C PRO A 343 0.23 -0.38 -9.37
N SER A 344 -0.30 -1.08 -10.36
CA SER A 344 -0.56 -2.52 -10.33
C SER A 344 -0.27 -3.16 -11.67
N ILE A 345 0.02 -4.45 -11.64
CA ILE A 345 0.17 -5.28 -12.84
C ILE A 345 -0.79 -6.47 -12.76
N ASP A 346 -1.56 -6.71 -13.83
CA ASP A 346 -2.20 -7.98 -14.09
C ASP A 346 -1.34 -8.74 -15.11
N TYR A 347 -1.00 -9.98 -14.84
CA TYR A 347 -0.11 -10.76 -15.68
C TYR A 347 -0.49 -12.24 -15.75
N LEU A 348 -0.07 -12.87 -16.82
CA LEU A 348 -0.11 -14.32 -17.02
C LEU A 348 1.32 -14.86 -16.85
N TYR A 349 1.49 -16.01 -16.20
CA TYR A 349 2.82 -16.57 -16.03
C TYR A 349 2.86 -18.07 -16.29
N TRP A 350 4.02 -18.56 -16.72
CA TRP A 350 4.37 -19.96 -16.89
C TRP A 350 5.47 -20.32 -15.89
N ASN A 351 5.26 -21.42 -15.18
CA ASN A 351 6.25 -21.89 -14.22
C ASN A 351 7.46 -22.50 -14.95
N ILE A 352 8.63 -21.92 -14.71
CA ILE A 352 9.88 -22.33 -15.40
C ILE A 352 10.40 -23.68 -14.92
N GLN A 353 9.94 -24.19 -13.77
CA GLN A 353 10.29 -25.54 -13.30
C GLN A 353 9.32 -26.62 -13.83
N ASN A 354 8.23 -26.26 -14.49
CA ASN A 354 7.27 -27.21 -15.01
C ASN A 354 7.85 -27.98 -16.23
N PRO A 355 7.73 -29.32 -16.34
CA PRO A 355 8.33 -30.10 -17.41
C PRO A 355 7.76 -29.82 -18.80
N VAL A 356 6.51 -29.32 -18.91
CA VAL A 356 5.87 -29.02 -20.21
C VAL A 356 6.24 -27.61 -20.68
N VAL A 357 5.98 -26.58 -19.89
CA VAL A 357 6.17 -25.17 -20.28
C VAL A 357 7.49 -24.58 -19.80
N GLY A 358 8.15 -25.20 -18.83
CA GLY A 358 9.34 -24.67 -18.17
C GLY A 358 10.66 -24.98 -18.91
N GLY A 359 11.76 -24.52 -18.30
CA GLY A 359 13.10 -24.58 -18.85
C GLY A 359 13.47 -23.43 -19.77
N VAL A 360 14.76 -23.37 -20.14
CA VAL A 360 15.38 -22.28 -20.94
C VAL A 360 15.85 -22.74 -22.31
N SER A 361 15.47 -23.95 -22.73
CA SER A 361 15.78 -24.41 -24.09
C SER A 361 15.01 -23.61 -25.14
N LYS A 362 15.53 -23.54 -26.36
CA LYS A 362 14.93 -22.76 -27.45
C LYS A 362 13.47 -23.15 -27.72
N GLU A 363 13.16 -24.45 -27.66
CA GLU A 363 11.83 -25.01 -27.87
C GLU A 363 10.86 -24.52 -26.77
N LYS A 364 11.29 -24.53 -25.49
CA LYS A 364 10.47 -24.10 -24.37
C LYS A 364 10.22 -22.58 -24.38
N ILE A 365 11.24 -21.80 -24.71
CA ILE A 365 11.12 -20.36 -24.93
C ILE A 365 10.13 -20.08 -26.08
N ALA A 366 10.30 -20.81 -27.23
CA ALA A 366 9.40 -20.65 -28.36
C ALA A 366 7.93 -20.95 -28.01
N LEU A 367 7.68 -22.03 -27.24
CA LEU A 367 6.32 -22.35 -26.77
C LEU A 367 5.70 -21.21 -25.97
N ARG A 368 6.38 -20.69 -24.93
CA ARG A 368 5.87 -19.60 -24.12
C ARG A 368 5.68 -18.32 -24.92
N ARG A 369 6.64 -17.96 -25.78
CA ARG A 369 6.50 -16.80 -26.67
C ARG A 369 5.34 -16.95 -27.64
N ALA A 370 5.13 -18.13 -28.23
CA ALA A 370 4.00 -18.38 -29.12
C ALA A 370 2.66 -18.28 -28.39
N MET A 371 2.55 -18.82 -27.18
CA MET A 371 1.34 -18.64 -26.35
C MET A 371 1.11 -17.15 -26.03
N ALA A 372 2.15 -16.41 -25.66
CA ALA A 372 2.04 -14.98 -25.40
C ALA A 372 1.63 -14.18 -26.67
N MET A 373 2.14 -14.56 -27.85
CA MET A 373 1.75 -13.94 -29.14
C MET A 373 0.30 -14.26 -29.54
N ALA A 374 -0.26 -15.35 -29.06
CA ALA A 374 -1.64 -15.77 -29.38
C ALA A 374 -2.68 -15.13 -28.46
N ILE A 375 -2.30 -14.59 -27.32
CA ILE A 375 -3.24 -14.01 -26.31
C ILE A 375 -3.32 -12.50 -26.51
N SER A 376 -4.52 -11.99 -26.86
CA SER A 376 -4.78 -10.57 -27.08
C SER A 376 -4.97 -9.82 -25.75
N LYS A 377 -4.12 -8.84 -25.47
CA LYS A 377 -4.26 -7.93 -24.33
C LYS A 377 -5.52 -7.05 -24.48
N GLU A 378 -5.86 -6.67 -25.70
CA GLU A 378 -7.04 -5.85 -26.02
C GLU A 378 -8.33 -6.59 -25.68
N LYS A 379 -8.45 -7.89 -26.06
CA LYS A 379 -9.60 -8.72 -25.68
C LYS A 379 -9.65 -8.97 -24.17
N PHE A 380 -8.49 -9.20 -23.54
CA PHE A 380 -8.41 -9.32 -22.08
C PHE A 380 -9.00 -8.09 -21.39
N ILE A 381 -8.60 -6.88 -21.81
CA ILE A 381 -9.08 -5.62 -21.25
C ILE A 381 -10.55 -5.40 -21.56
N SER A 382 -10.99 -5.60 -22.80
CA SER A 382 -12.37 -5.32 -23.19
C SER A 382 -13.38 -6.28 -22.53
N ILE A 383 -13.04 -7.56 -22.42
CA ILE A 383 -13.93 -8.61 -21.90
C ILE A 383 -13.90 -8.66 -20.38
N LEU A 384 -12.68 -8.71 -19.77
CA LEU A 384 -12.55 -8.97 -18.34
C LEU A 384 -12.51 -7.69 -17.50
N ALA A 385 -11.98 -6.60 -18.04
CA ALA A 385 -11.92 -5.31 -17.36
C ALA A 385 -12.96 -4.31 -17.88
N LYS A 386 -13.76 -4.69 -18.89
CA LYS A 386 -14.80 -3.83 -19.50
C LYS A 386 -14.27 -2.43 -19.85
N GLY A 387 -13.02 -2.34 -20.34
CA GLY A 387 -12.32 -1.10 -20.65
C GLY A 387 -11.77 -0.35 -19.44
N ASN A 388 -11.95 -0.85 -18.20
CA ASN A 388 -11.44 -0.19 -17.00
C ASN A 388 -10.00 -0.62 -16.65
N ALA A 389 -9.16 -0.78 -17.67
CA ALA A 389 -7.74 -1.07 -17.53
C ALA A 389 -6.96 -0.47 -18.71
N LYS A 390 -5.67 -0.25 -18.51
CA LYS A 390 -4.73 0.24 -19.51
C LYS A 390 -3.75 -0.89 -19.86
N LYS A 391 -3.45 -1.05 -21.15
CA LYS A 391 -2.51 -2.05 -21.64
C LYS A 391 -1.13 -1.85 -21.02
N LEU A 392 -0.49 -2.93 -20.59
CA LEU A 392 0.84 -2.92 -20.00
C LEU A 392 1.86 -3.62 -20.91
N GLU A 393 3.02 -2.99 -21.11
CA GLU A 393 4.08 -3.50 -21.99
C GLU A 393 5.29 -4.06 -21.21
N SER A 394 5.50 -3.62 -19.97
CA SER A 394 6.67 -3.95 -19.14
C SER A 394 6.24 -4.39 -17.73
N PRO A 395 7.15 -4.93 -16.90
CA PRO A 395 6.84 -5.24 -15.50
C PRO A 395 6.52 -4.03 -14.65
N ILE A 396 6.92 -2.83 -15.07
CA ILE A 396 6.82 -1.61 -14.25
C ILE A 396 5.57 -0.82 -14.67
N PRO A 397 4.55 -0.70 -13.80
CA PRO A 397 3.30 -0.03 -14.14
C PRO A 397 3.43 1.49 -14.20
N TYR A 398 2.39 2.13 -14.69
CA TYR A 398 2.28 3.58 -14.75
C TYR A 398 2.30 4.21 -13.35
N GLY A 399 2.88 5.40 -13.21
CA GLY A 399 2.92 6.16 -11.96
C GLY A 399 3.96 5.67 -10.94
N VAL A 400 4.79 4.72 -11.32
CA VAL A 400 5.87 4.14 -10.51
C VAL A 400 7.22 4.65 -11.00
N ALA A 401 8.13 4.99 -10.08
CA ALA A 401 9.51 5.35 -10.42
C ALA A 401 10.19 4.19 -11.18
N GLY A 402 10.88 4.51 -12.27
CA GLY A 402 11.46 3.51 -13.17
C GLY A 402 10.55 3.06 -14.31
N HIS A 403 9.28 3.52 -14.37
CA HIS A 403 8.42 3.29 -15.53
C HIS A 403 8.98 3.98 -16.78
N ASP A 404 9.11 3.21 -17.87
CA ASP A 404 9.54 3.74 -19.17
C ASP A 404 8.32 3.88 -20.11
N PRO A 405 7.82 5.10 -20.36
CA PRO A 405 6.64 5.31 -21.20
C PRO A 405 6.89 4.96 -22.68
N ASN A 406 8.16 4.87 -23.08
CA ASN A 406 8.57 4.55 -24.45
C ASN A 406 8.87 3.05 -24.65
N TYR A 407 8.77 2.25 -23.60
CA TYR A 407 9.02 0.81 -23.70
C TYR A 407 7.97 0.15 -24.59
N LYS A 408 8.43 -0.59 -25.60
CA LYS A 408 7.61 -1.41 -26.48
C LYS A 408 8.00 -2.86 -26.33
N SER A 409 7.03 -3.72 -26.07
CA SER A 409 7.26 -5.16 -26.02
C SER A 409 7.68 -5.70 -27.40
N SER A 410 8.64 -6.63 -27.39
CA SER A 410 9.08 -7.36 -28.58
C SER A 410 8.19 -8.57 -28.89
N ILE A 411 7.13 -8.81 -28.11
CA ILE A 411 6.17 -9.90 -28.31
C ILE A 411 4.84 -9.32 -28.80
N PRO A 412 4.63 -9.17 -30.12
CA PRO A 412 3.38 -8.65 -30.67
C PRO A 412 2.27 -9.70 -30.60
N TYR A 413 1.02 -9.26 -30.56
CA TYR A 413 -0.11 -10.14 -30.81
C TYR A 413 -0.11 -10.56 -32.29
N SER A 414 0.09 -11.85 -32.56
CA SER A 414 0.08 -12.39 -33.93
C SER A 414 -0.08 -13.91 -33.93
N VAL A 415 -1.29 -14.37 -34.19
CA VAL A 415 -1.61 -15.81 -34.34
C VAL A 415 -0.77 -16.45 -35.46
N LYS A 416 -0.56 -15.74 -36.58
CA LYS A 416 0.27 -16.22 -37.69
C LYS A 416 1.71 -16.45 -37.27
N ALA A 417 2.34 -15.47 -36.62
CA ALA A 417 3.73 -15.58 -36.17
C ALA A 417 3.88 -16.64 -35.07
N ALA A 418 2.89 -16.76 -34.18
CA ALA A 418 2.88 -17.81 -33.15
C ALA A 418 2.84 -19.21 -33.75
N ASN A 419 2.01 -19.46 -34.79
CA ASN A 419 1.97 -20.74 -35.49
C ASN A 419 3.30 -21.05 -36.18
N LEU A 420 3.88 -20.08 -36.92
CA LEU A 420 5.18 -20.27 -37.59
C LEU A 420 6.31 -20.55 -36.58
N LEU A 421 6.26 -19.91 -35.41
CA LEU A 421 7.24 -20.16 -34.36
C LEU A 421 7.14 -21.59 -33.80
N LEU A 422 5.93 -22.08 -33.55
CA LEU A 422 5.69 -23.45 -33.08
C LEU A 422 6.11 -24.49 -34.14
N ASP A 423 5.79 -24.25 -35.42
CA ASP A 423 6.17 -25.13 -36.52
C ASP A 423 7.70 -25.25 -36.64
N ARG A 424 8.41 -24.11 -36.52
CA ARG A 424 9.88 -24.05 -36.55
C ARG A 424 10.55 -24.92 -35.48
N TYR A 425 9.90 -25.04 -34.31
CA TYR A 425 10.44 -25.81 -33.18
C TYR A 425 9.74 -27.17 -32.99
N ASN A 426 9.18 -27.73 -34.08
CA ASN A 426 8.62 -29.09 -34.16
C ASN A 426 7.42 -29.37 -33.23
N TYR A 427 6.65 -28.34 -32.87
CA TYR A 427 5.33 -28.54 -32.23
C TYR A 427 4.29 -28.86 -33.31
N LYS A 428 4.36 -30.03 -33.90
CA LYS A 428 3.51 -30.45 -35.02
C LYS A 428 2.07 -30.66 -34.58
N VAL A 429 1.11 -30.42 -35.49
CA VAL A 429 -0.32 -30.73 -35.27
C VAL A 429 -0.53 -32.24 -35.46
N GLY A 430 -1.10 -32.88 -34.46
CA GLY A 430 -1.45 -34.29 -34.46
C GLY A 430 -2.74 -34.59 -35.23
N LYS A 431 -3.09 -35.87 -35.30
CA LYS A 431 -4.31 -36.35 -36.00
C LYS A 431 -5.61 -35.84 -35.36
N ASP A 432 -5.55 -35.51 -34.07
CA ASP A 432 -6.66 -34.94 -33.29
C ASP A 432 -6.84 -33.42 -33.49
N GLY A 433 -5.99 -32.81 -34.33
CA GLY A 433 -6.05 -31.37 -34.61
C GLY A 433 -5.32 -30.48 -33.57
N TRP A 434 -4.75 -31.05 -32.52
CA TRP A 434 -3.96 -30.34 -31.51
C TRP A 434 -2.46 -30.54 -31.72
N ARG A 435 -1.67 -29.59 -31.22
CA ARG A 435 -0.21 -29.69 -31.29
C ARG A 435 0.33 -30.72 -30.30
N MET A 436 1.42 -31.32 -30.70
CA MET A 436 2.24 -32.23 -29.92
C MET A 436 3.53 -31.55 -29.46
N LEU A 437 4.12 -32.02 -28.40
CA LEU A 437 5.47 -31.72 -28.00
C LEU A 437 6.48 -32.22 -29.05
N PRO A 438 7.70 -31.65 -29.15
CA PRO A 438 8.72 -32.12 -30.11
C PRO A 438 9.07 -33.60 -29.96
N ASN A 439 8.83 -34.22 -28.82
CA ASN A 439 9.03 -35.65 -28.57
C ASN A 439 7.82 -36.53 -28.93
N GLY A 440 6.81 -35.98 -29.59
CA GLY A 440 5.61 -36.70 -30.05
C GLY A 440 4.54 -36.94 -29.00
N LYS A 441 4.70 -36.48 -27.76
CA LYS A 441 3.65 -36.55 -26.71
C LYS A 441 2.63 -35.44 -26.92
N PRO A 442 1.36 -35.61 -26.49
CA PRO A 442 0.35 -34.55 -26.53
C PRO A 442 0.80 -33.29 -25.79
N LEU A 443 0.57 -32.10 -26.38
CA LEU A 443 0.77 -30.83 -25.74
C LEU A 443 -0.53 -30.40 -25.08
N VAL A 444 -0.60 -30.48 -23.76
CA VAL A 444 -1.75 -30.01 -22.96
C VAL A 444 -1.26 -28.97 -21.97
N ILE A 445 -1.88 -27.81 -22.00
CA ILE A 445 -1.60 -26.71 -21.07
C ILE A 445 -2.66 -26.72 -19.96
N GLU A 446 -2.21 -26.87 -18.72
CA GLU A 446 -3.07 -26.82 -17.55
C GLU A 446 -3.12 -25.39 -17.01
N PHE A 447 -4.27 -24.74 -17.12
CA PHE A 447 -4.50 -23.43 -16.53
C PHE A 447 -5.19 -23.57 -15.16
N MET A 448 -4.65 -22.89 -14.14
CA MET A 448 -5.19 -22.84 -12.80
C MET A 448 -5.90 -21.49 -12.59
N PRO A 449 -7.24 -21.41 -12.61
CA PRO A 449 -7.95 -20.20 -12.25
C PRO A 449 -7.67 -19.79 -10.79
N SER A 450 -7.66 -18.50 -10.50
CA SER A 450 -7.40 -17.99 -9.15
C SER A 450 -8.56 -18.25 -8.17
N SER A 451 -9.75 -18.54 -8.68
CA SER A 451 -10.95 -18.90 -7.92
C SER A 451 -12.00 -19.53 -8.86
N SER A 452 -13.10 -20.01 -8.29
CA SER A 452 -14.26 -20.46 -9.05
C SER A 452 -15.26 -19.34 -9.40
N SER A 453 -14.90 -18.07 -9.22
CA SER A 453 -15.75 -16.93 -9.56
C SER A 453 -16.06 -16.87 -11.06
N ALA A 454 -17.22 -16.29 -11.42
CA ALA A 454 -17.63 -16.09 -12.81
C ALA A 454 -16.54 -15.39 -13.65
N ARG A 455 -15.85 -14.38 -13.08
CA ARG A 455 -14.73 -13.68 -13.73
C ARG A 455 -13.56 -14.61 -14.01
N SER A 456 -13.16 -15.44 -13.04
CA SER A 456 -12.07 -16.41 -13.22
C SER A 456 -12.38 -17.46 -14.28
N MET A 457 -13.63 -17.93 -14.33
CA MET A 457 -14.08 -18.87 -15.34
C MET A 457 -14.17 -18.23 -16.72
N GLN A 458 -14.64 -16.99 -16.83
CA GLN A 458 -14.65 -16.23 -18.08
C GLN A 458 -13.22 -16.01 -18.61
N MET A 459 -12.24 -15.77 -17.74
CA MET A 459 -10.82 -15.68 -18.11
C MET A 459 -10.33 -17.01 -18.66
N ALA A 460 -10.63 -18.14 -18.01
CA ALA A 460 -10.23 -19.46 -18.48
C ALA A 460 -10.78 -19.76 -19.89
N GLU A 461 -12.06 -19.44 -20.14
CA GLU A 461 -12.67 -19.62 -21.46
C GLU A 461 -12.04 -18.70 -22.53
N LEU A 462 -11.75 -17.45 -22.19
CA LEU A 462 -11.04 -16.55 -23.10
C LEU A 462 -9.67 -17.12 -23.50
N LEU A 463 -8.86 -17.52 -22.52
CA LEU A 463 -7.52 -18.05 -22.74
C LEU A 463 -7.57 -19.36 -23.56
N LYS A 464 -8.52 -20.25 -23.29
CA LYS A 464 -8.76 -21.47 -24.04
C LYS A 464 -9.04 -21.18 -25.52
N LYS A 465 -9.91 -20.20 -25.81
CA LYS A 465 -10.22 -19.78 -27.20
C LYS A 465 -9.01 -19.16 -27.90
N GLU A 466 -8.24 -18.31 -27.20
CA GLU A 466 -7.05 -17.67 -27.78
C GLU A 466 -5.96 -18.72 -28.11
N LEU A 467 -5.71 -19.69 -27.23
CA LEU A 467 -4.73 -20.75 -27.45
C LEU A 467 -5.18 -21.78 -28.50
N ALA A 468 -6.49 -22.01 -28.65
CA ALA A 468 -7.02 -22.84 -29.72
C ALA A 468 -6.71 -22.30 -31.12
N ASN A 469 -6.55 -20.98 -31.31
CA ASN A 469 -6.16 -20.37 -32.59
C ASN A 469 -4.77 -20.80 -33.06
N ILE A 470 -3.93 -21.27 -32.14
CA ILE A 470 -2.59 -21.81 -32.43
C ILE A 470 -2.54 -23.33 -32.23
N LYS A 471 -3.71 -23.99 -32.15
CA LYS A 471 -3.85 -25.44 -31.97
C LYS A 471 -3.19 -25.97 -30.67
N VAL A 472 -3.12 -25.16 -29.63
CA VAL A 472 -2.67 -25.55 -28.29
C VAL A 472 -3.88 -25.90 -27.42
N ASN A 473 -3.93 -27.17 -26.99
CA ASN A 473 -5.01 -27.62 -26.11
C ASN A 473 -4.81 -27.09 -24.69
N MET A 474 -5.81 -26.42 -24.14
CA MET A 474 -5.78 -25.93 -22.76
C MET A 474 -6.94 -26.53 -21.96
N VAL A 475 -6.64 -27.04 -20.79
CA VAL A 475 -7.61 -27.53 -19.80
C VAL A 475 -7.58 -26.65 -18.55
N SER A 476 -8.75 -26.36 -18.01
CA SER A 476 -8.87 -25.60 -16.76
C SER A 476 -8.90 -26.56 -15.57
N LYS A 477 -8.07 -26.28 -14.55
CA LYS A 477 -8.01 -27.03 -13.27
C LYS A 477 -8.26 -26.08 -12.10
N PRO A 478 -9.52 -25.76 -11.79
CA PRO A 478 -9.84 -24.90 -10.66
C PRO A 478 -9.51 -25.59 -9.34
N VAL A 479 -8.95 -24.83 -8.41
CA VAL A 479 -8.65 -25.25 -7.04
C VAL A 479 -9.12 -24.17 -6.06
N PRO A 480 -9.38 -24.50 -4.78
CA PRO A 480 -9.65 -23.50 -3.75
C PRO A 480 -8.51 -22.49 -3.66
N PHE A 481 -8.83 -21.22 -3.35
CA PHE A 481 -7.86 -20.11 -3.36
C PHE A 481 -6.62 -20.41 -2.50
N ALA A 482 -6.79 -20.88 -1.27
CA ALA A 482 -5.68 -21.20 -0.36
C ALA A 482 -4.78 -22.32 -0.91
N GLU A 483 -5.36 -23.33 -1.56
CA GLU A 483 -4.63 -24.41 -2.21
C GLU A 483 -3.85 -23.88 -3.41
N GLY A 484 -4.45 -23.00 -4.21
CA GLY A 484 -3.79 -22.31 -5.31
C GLY A 484 -2.56 -21.52 -4.85
N LEU A 485 -2.66 -20.73 -3.78
CA LEU A 485 -1.53 -20.01 -3.19
C LEU A 485 -0.41 -20.94 -2.72
N LYS A 486 -0.77 -22.08 -2.10
CA LYS A 486 0.21 -23.09 -1.70
C LYS A 486 0.91 -23.70 -2.91
N ALA A 487 0.18 -24.00 -3.98
CA ALA A 487 0.74 -24.53 -5.21
C ALA A 487 1.70 -23.54 -5.89
N GLU A 488 1.39 -22.25 -5.89
CA GLU A 488 2.27 -21.17 -6.38
C GLU A 488 3.59 -21.14 -5.61
N LYS A 489 3.54 -21.08 -4.29
CA LYS A 489 4.73 -21.09 -3.42
C LYS A 489 5.56 -22.37 -3.56
N GLN A 490 4.95 -23.49 -3.90
CA GLN A 490 5.63 -24.76 -4.11
C GLN A 490 6.08 -25.01 -5.55
N CYS A 491 5.95 -24.03 -6.45
CA CYS A 491 6.25 -24.19 -7.89
C CYS A 491 5.48 -25.35 -8.56
N LYS A 492 4.26 -25.63 -8.13
CA LYS A 492 3.41 -26.73 -8.65
C LYS A 492 2.35 -26.29 -9.65
N THR A 493 2.34 -25.01 -10.04
CA THR A 493 1.50 -24.50 -11.12
C THR A 493 2.13 -24.77 -12.48
N MET A 494 1.33 -24.80 -13.56
CA MET A 494 1.86 -24.79 -14.93
C MET A 494 1.68 -23.43 -15.57
N PHE A 495 0.42 -22.96 -15.64
CA PHE A 495 0.02 -21.68 -16.23
C PHE A 495 -1.06 -21.05 -15.37
N LYS A 496 -0.91 -19.77 -15.03
CA LYS A 496 -1.82 -19.08 -14.14
C LYS A 496 -1.87 -17.57 -14.43
N ALA A 497 -2.96 -16.93 -14.03
CA ALA A 497 -3.08 -15.48 -13.95
C ALA A 497 -2.80 -15.00 -12.52
N SER A 498 -2.10 -13.89 -12.38
CA SER A 498 -1.81 -13.26 -11.10
C SER A 498 -1.84 -11.73 -11.23
N ALA A 499 -1.80 -11.05 -10.09
CA ALA A 499 -1.72 -9.60 -10.02
C ALA A 499 -0.81 -9.17 -8.88
N TRP A 500 -0.21 -7.98 -9.02
CA TRP A 500 0.56 -7.33 -7.96
C TRP A 500 0.18 -5.86 -7.86
N ILE A 501 0.01 -5.35 -6.66
CA ILE A 501 -0.24 -3.94 -6.37
C ILE A 501 0.98 -3.42 -5.62
N ALA A 502 1.41 -2.20 -5.92
CA ALA A 502 2.58 -1.61 -5.31
C ALA A 502 2.43 -1.46 -3.79
N ASP A 503 3.38 -1.99 -3.03
CA ASP A 503 3.57 -1.68 -1.62
C ASP A 503 4.23 -0.30 -1.45
N TYR A 504 5.09 0.05 -2.42
CA TYR A 504 5.74 1.35 -2.56
C TYR A 504 5.99 1.68 -4.05
N PRO A 505 6.05 2.96 -4.44
CA PRO A 505 5.99 3.39 -5.84
C PRO A 505 7.36 3.34 -6.56
N ASP A 506 8.03 2.19 -6.50
CA ASP A 506 9.32 1.97 -7.17
C ASP A 506 9.31 0.68 -7.99
N ALA A 507 10.05 0.68 -9.09
CA ALA A 507 10.19 -0.46 -10.00
C ALA A 507 10.68 -1.74 -9.30
N ASP A 508 11.51 -1.59 -8.25
CA ASP A 508 12.00 -2.70 -7.41
C ASP A 508 10.84 -3.57 -6.91
N ASN A 509 9.74 -2.97 -6.49
CA ASN A 509 8.55 -3.69 -5.97
C ASN A 509 7.91 -4.64 -7.00
N PHE A 510 8.21 -4.47 -8.28
CA PHE A 510 7.68 -5.29 -9.38
C PHE A 510 8.73 -6.25 -9.95
N VAL A 511 9.96 -5.79 -10.14
CA VAL A 511 10.99 -6.65 -10.73
C VAL A 511 11.48 -7.72 -9.76
N GLN A 512 11.33 -7.53 -8.45
CA GLN A 512 11.60 -8.52 -7.40
C GLN A 512 10.73 -9.79 -7.54
N LEU A 513 9.59 -9.72 -8.22
CA LEU A 513 8.70 -10.86 -8.49
C LEU A 513 9.33 -11.95 -9.38
N PHE A 514 10.48 -11.65 -10.00
CA PHE A 514 11.20 -12.55 -10.89
C PHE A 514 12.63 -12.83 -10.40
N TYR A 515 13.00 -12.32 -9.22
CA TYR A 515 14.30 -12.55 -8.60
C TYR A 515 14.40 -13.99 -8.07
N GLY A 516 15.48 -14.68 -8.39
CA GLY A 516 15.64 -16.10 -8.11
C GLY A 516 15.58 -16.46 -6.62
N ASN A 517 16.06 -15.58 -5.72
CA ASN A 517 16.02 -15.82 -4.28
C ASN A 517 14.62 -15.62 -3.67
N ASN A 518 13.68 -15.04 -4.43
CA ASN A 518 12.28 -14.89 -4.03
C ASN A 518 11.39 -16.07 -4.47
N ILE A 519 11.96 -17.14 -5.04
CA ILE A 519 11.26 -18.40 -5.29
C ILE A 519 10.75 -18.94 -3.93
N HIS A 520 9.54 -19.49 -3.93
CA HIS A 520 8.77 -19.90 -2.74
C HIS A 520 8.23 -18.76 -1.87
N ALA A 521 8.54 -17.50 -2.22
CA ALA A 521 7.95 -16.29 -1.61
C ALA A 521 7.07 -15.56 -2.64
N THR A 522 7.58 -14.53 -3.31
CA THR A 522 6.85 -13.69 -4.28
C THR A 522 7.09 -14.07 -5.74
N ASN A 523 8.14 -14.82 -6.03
CA ASN A 523 8.45 -15.30 -7.39
C ASN A 523 7.69 -16.59 -7.74
N HIS A 524 6.45 -16.44 -8.15
CA HIS A 524 5.56 -17.56 -8.51
C HIS A 524 5.89 -18.17 -9.88
N THR A 525 6.66 -17.48 -10.73
CA THR A 525 7.14 -18.03 -12.00
C THR A 525 8.21 -19.09 -11.81
N CYS A 526 8.78 -19.15 -10.62
CA CYS A 526 9.95 -19.98 -10.28
C CYS A 526 11.12 -19.79 -11.25
N PHE A 527 11.19 -18.60 -11.86
CA PHE A 527 12.24 -18.18 -12.77
C PHE A 527 13.50 -17.89 -11.97
N LYS A 528 14.62 -18.46 -12.44
CA LYS A 528 15.94 -18.19 -11.89
C LYS A 528 16.92 -18.06 -13.04
N LEU A 529 17.51 -16.88 -13.16
CA LEU A 529 18.50 -16.56 -14.18
C LEU A 529 19.61 -15.74 -13.54
N PRO A 530 20.87 -16.24 -13.48
CA PRO A 530 21.96 -15.53 -12.81
C PRO A 530 22.21 -14.10 -13.34
N GLU A 531 21.96 -13.86 -14.63
CA GLU A 531 22.09 -12.53 -15.22
C GLU A 531 21.00 -11.58 -14.69
N TYR A 532 19.74 -12.04 -14.60
CA TYR A 532 18.63 -11.27 -14.05
C TYR A 532 18.89 -10.94 -12.57
N ASP A 533 19.28 -11.96 -11.80
CA ASP A 533 19.53 -11.84 -10.36
C ASP A 533 20.64 -10.81 -10.10
N ARG A 534 21.73 -10.85 -10.85
CA ARG A 534 22.83 -9.88 -10.75
C ARG A 534 22.38 -8.44 -11.09
N LEU A 535 21.56 -8.26 -12.15
CA LEU A 535 21.03 -6.94 -12.52
C LEU A 535 20.11 -6.39 -11.41
N TYR A 536 19.29 -7.25 -10.81
CA TYR A 536 18.43 -6.89 -9.70
C TYR A 536 19.26 -6.43 -8.49
N GLU A 537 20.24 -7.21 -8.06
CA GLU A 537 21.12 -6.90 -6.94
C GLU A 537 21.93 -5.60 -7.18
N GLN A 538 22.36 -5.35 -8.42
CA GLN A 538 22.99 -4.08 -8.78
C GLN A 538 22.02 -2.91 -8.67
N SER A 539 20.75 -3.10 -9.07
CA SER A 539 19.75 -2.02 -9.01
C SER A 539 19.44 -1.57 -7.59
N LEU A 540 19.52 -2.47 -6.60
CA LEU A 540 19.31 -2.14 -5.18
C LEU A 540 20.38 -1.19 -4.61
N LYS A 541 21.58 -1.20 -5.20
CA LYS A 541 22.73 -0.38 -4.79
C LYS A 541 22.75 1.00 -5.42
N LEU A 542 21.81 1.33 -6.30
CA LEU A 542 21.72 2.59 -7.01
C LEU A 542 20.55 3.43 -6.51
N ALA A 543 20.79 4.71 -6.34
CA ALA A 543 19.71 5.69 -6.18
C ALA A 543 18.84 5.76 -7.43
N ASP A 544 17.62 6.34 -7.31
CA ASP A 544 16.77 6.57 -8.47
C ASP A 544 17.48 7.44 -9.52
N GLY A 545 17.39 7.03 -10.77
CA GLY A 545 18.04 7.74 -11.86
C GLY A 545 18.23 6.91 -13.14
N PRO A 546 18.83 7.52 -14.17
CA PRO A 546 18.97 6.90 -15.50
C PRO A 546 19.75 5.57 -15.48
N GLU A 547 20.77 5.46 -14.64
CA GLU A 547 21.61 4.26 -14.53
C GLU A 547 20.80 3.07 -13.99
N ARG A 548 20.04 3.28 -12.90
CA ARG A 548 19.14 2.27 -12.33
C ARG A 548 18.02 1.89 -13.32
N ASN A 549 17.46 2.87 -14.04
CA ASN A 549 16.44 2.64 -15.04
C ASN A 549 16.95 1.80 -16.24
N LEU A 550 18.24 1.93 -16.58
CA LEU A 550 18.86 1.07 -17.60
C LEU A 550 18.91 -0.40 -17.16
N LEU A 551 19.17 -0.68 -15.87
CA LEU A 551 19.13 -2.04 -15.34
C LEU A 551 17.70 -2.61 -15.41
N TYR A 552 16.70 -1.84 -15.04
CA TYR A 552 15.29 -2.24 -15.14
C TYR A 552 14.87 -2.55 -16.58
N ARG A 553 15.34 -1.75 -17.55
CA ARG A 553 15.11 -2.01 -18.98
C ARG A 553 15.76 -3.32 -19.42
N LYS A 554 17.00 -3.61 -18.99
CA LYS A 554 17.70 -4.88 -19.28
C LYS A 554 16.92 -6.06 -18.68
N MET A 555 16.50 -5.99 -17.42
CA MET A 555 15.69 -7.02 -16.78
C MET A 555 14.36 -7.26 -17.53
N SER A 556 13.67 -6.19 -17.96
CA SER A 556 12.44 -6.30 -18.75
C SER A 556 12.69 -7.04 -20.09
N ARG A 557 13.82 -6.80 -20.76
CA ARG A 557 14.19 -7.51 -21.99
C ARG A 557 14.49 -8.99 -21.76
N LEU A 558 15.11 -9.34 -20.64
CA LEU A 558 15.32 -10.75 -20.27
C LEU A 558 13.98 -11.46 -20.03
N LEU A 559 13.02 -10.82 -19.33
CA LEU A 559 11.68 -11.38 -19.15
C LEU A 559 10.95 -11.59 -20.49
N GLU A 560 11.09 -10.68 -21.45
CA GLU A 560 10.53 -10.88 -22.78
C GLU A 560 11.21 -12.00 -23.55
N PHE A 561 12.53 -12.10 -23.46
CA PHE A 561 13.29 -13.13 -24.19
C PHE A 561 12.92 -14.53 -23.70
N TYR A 562 12.99 -14.76 -22.38
CA TYR A 562 12.69 -16.06 -21.77
C TYR A 562 11.19 -16.33 -21.62
N ALA A 563 10.38 -15.30 -21.68
CA ALA A 563 8.92 -15.32 -21.58
C ALA A 563 8.38 -16.16 -20.39
N PRO A 564 8.87 -15.99 -19.15
CA PRO A 564 8.23 -16.62 -17.99
C PRO A 564 6.89 -15.95 -17.66
N VAL A 565 6.64 -14.76 -18.17
CA VAL A 565 5.52 -13.90 -17.85
C VAL A 565 5.06 -13.11 -19.08
N GLN A 566 3.76 -12.82 -19.17
CA GLN A 566 3.16 -11.85 -20.08
C GLN A 566 2.40 -10.80 -19.26
N PHE A 567 2.83 -9.55 -19.30
CA PHE A 567 2.14 -8.44 -18.68
C PHE A 567 0.91 -8.09 -19.52
N MET A 568 -0.26 -8.00 -18.88
CA MET A 568 -1.53 -7.80 -19.55
C MET A 568 -2.01 -6.36 -19.43
N SER A 569 -2.25 -5.91 -18.21
CA SER A 569 -2.87 -4.61 -17.94
C SER A 569 -2.49 -4.03 -16.60
N THR A 570 -2.71 -2.74 -16.48
CA THR A 570 -2.79 -1.97 -15.25
C THR A 570 -4.24 -1.51 -15.09
N ARG A 571 -4.80 -1.65 -13.89
CA ARG A 571 -6.21 -1.26 -13.64
C ARG A 571 -6.34 0.25 -13.55
N TYR A 572 -7.52 0.77 -13.89
CA TYR A 572 -7.89 2.10 -13.47
C TYR A 572 -8.58 2.06 -12.11
N ARG A 573 -8.14 2.92 -11.20
CA ARG A 573 -8.90 3.27 -10.00
C ARG A 573 -9.75 4.49 -10.33
N THR A 574 -11.05 4.32 -10.28
CA THR A 574 -12.02 5.33 -10.69
C THR A 574 -12.84 5.75 -9.49
N VAL A 575 -12.74 7.03 -9.13
CA VAL A 575 -13.42 7.60 -7.96
C VAL A 575 -14.21 8.82 -8.39
N VAL A 576 -15.42 8.94 -7.86
CA VAL A 576 -16.28 10.11 -8.04
C VAL A 576 -16.44 10.87 -6.73
N ALA A 577 -16.52 12.19 -6.80
CA ALA A 577 -16.74 13.03 -5.64
C ALA A 577 -17.86 14.05 -5.91
N GLN A 578 -18.61 14.40 -4.86
CA GLN A 578 -19.64 15.43 -4.91
C GLN A 578 -19.03 16.80 -5.19
N PRO A 579 -19.78 17.75 -5.79
CA PRO A 579 -19.28 19.10 -6.09
C PRO A 579 -18.75 19.87 -4.88
N ARG A 580 -19.28 19.58 -3.69
CA ARG A 580 -18.86 20.22 -2.42
C ARG A 580 -17.50 19.77 -1.91
N VAL A 581 -16.94 18.67 -2.42
CA VAL A 581 -15.59 18.20 -2.08
C VAL A 581 -14.56 19.07 -2.81
N ILE A 582 -13.60 19.60 -2.09
CA ILE A 582 -12.62 20.57 -2.60
C ILE A 582 -11.23 19.94 -2.55
N GLY A 583 -10.50 20.00 -3.66
CA GLY A 583 -9.10 19.57 -3.70
C GLY A 583 -8.92 18.05 -3.81
N TYR A 584 -9.96 17.28 -4.15
CA TYR A 584 -9.86 15.83 -4.26
C TYR A 584 -9.09 15.38 -5.50
N LYS A 585 -8.14 14.52 -5.26
CA LYS A 585 -7.44 13.70 -6.27
C LYS A 585 -7.13 12.36 -5.64
N LYS A 586 -7.46 11.26 -6.32
CA LYS A 586 -7.05 9.93 -5.84
C LYS A 586 -5.54 9.80 -5.94
N HIS A 587 -4.89 9.51 -4.81
CA HIS A 587 -3.45 9.26 -4.76
C HIS A 587 -3.16 7.78 -5.06
N PRO A 588 -2.09 7.46 -5.80
CA PRO A 588 -1.80 6.06 -6.14
C PRO A 588 -1.42 5.19 -4.93
N ILE A 589 -0.78 5.75 -3.91
CA ILE A 589 -0.28 5.01 -2.74
C ILE A 589 -1.06 5.35 -1.46
N LEU A 590 -1.31 6.65 -1.18
CA LEU A 590 -2.02 7.04 0.03
C LEU A 590 -3.44 6.47 0.03
N PRO A 591 -3.85 5.74 1.07
CA PRO A 591 -5.19 5.18 1.14
C PRO A 591 -6.24 6.24 1.45
N ALA A 592 -5.94 7.19 2.35
CA ALA A 592 -6.88 8.17 2.89
C ALA A 592 -6.51 9.59 2.43
N GLU A 593 -7.38 10.22 1.64
CA GLU A 593 -7.18 11.58 1.13
C GLU A 593 -7.85 12.65 1.98
N TRP A 594 -8.75 12.32 2.90
CA TRP A 594 -9.52 13.31 3.68
C TRP A 594 -8.68 14.24 4.55
N MET A 595 -7.46 13.88 4.87
CA MET A 595 -6.52 14.78 5.56
C MET A 595 -5.91 15.85 4.65
N TYR A 596 -6.07 15.73 3.33
CA TYR A 596 -5.49 16.64 2.32
C TYR A 596 -6.53 17.50 1.60
N ILE A 597 -7.82 17.27 1.83
CA ILE A 597 -8.94 17.89 1.14
C ILE A 597 -9.78 18.75 2.07
N ASP A 598 -10.71 19.47 1.49
CA ASP A 598 -11.70 20.27 2.20
C ASP A 598 -13.12 19.94 1.72
N ILE A 599 -14.13 20.32 2.44
CA ILE A 599 -15.54 20.18 2.05
C ILE A 599 -16.31 21.46 2.37
N GLN A 600 -17.14 21.89 1.44
CA GLN A 600 -18.08 22.98 1.69
C GLN A 600 -19.16 22.49 2.67
N GLN A 601 -19.48 23.31 3.64
CA GLN A 601 -20.65 23.05 4.48
C GLN A 601 -21.90 23.19 3.60
N ASN A 602 -22.84 22.27 3.73
CA ASN A 602 -24.17 22.51 3.25
C ASN A 602 -24.70 23.75 4.00
N LYS A 603 -25.13 24.78 3.29
CA LYS A 603 -25.90 25.85 3.93
C LYS A 603 -27.12 25.16 4.56
N PRO A 604 -27.44 25.49 5.84
CA PRO A 604 -28.59 24.91 6.51
C PRO A 604 -29.87 25.20 5.74
#